data_2e57718c593b0b5f8acadc82da0be8ee
#
_entry.id   2e57718c593b0b5f8acadc82da0be8ee
#
_cell.length_a   1.000
_cell.length_b   1.000
_cell.length_c   1.000
_cell.angle_alpha   90.00
_cell.angle_beta   90.00
_cell.angle_gamma   90.00
#
_symmetry.space_group_name_H-M   'P 1'
#
loop_
_entity.id
_entity.type
_entity.pdbx_description
1 polymer ?
#
loop_
_entity_poly.entity_id
_entity_poly.type
_entity_poly.pdbx_seq_one_letter_code
_entity_poly.pdbx_strand_id
1 'polypeptide(L)'
;MARKSKKITKKVFIIGDVHGEYHGFAAALIHSKLMNPELEWTGKRNILIQIGDIIDRGFYPIQVDSLLDLLQQEAKEVGGEVVRLVGNHELELIKKNYYITSLPYFQVEEFRDKLIKQIKEGSLQAAYLASGFVITHAGICNDLYDVLSKEIKKITPAKLVKHINDIFRKAVSEGDYSHPIFNVSRLRGGSNPYGGIFWEDIRSLVKNYKKVPFKQILGHTRLNANFKTKDDKLVEIDIGLNRVLEGTYSYPVINGNKKLTFKKVA
;
A
#
# COMPACT_ATOMS: atom_id res chain seq x y z
N MET A 1 9.40 39.24 -21.58
CA MET A 1 9.17 38.62 -20.25
C MET A 1 8.87 37.14 -20.45
N ALA A 2 9.79 36.23 -20.12
CA ALA A 2 9.58 34.79 -20.23
C ALA A 2 8.62 34.33 -19.13
N ARG A 3 7.45 33.78 -19.51
CA ARG A 3 6.54 33.10 -18.57
C ARG A 3 7.28 31.94 -17.95
N LYS A 4 7.63 32.03 -16.65
CA LYS A 4 8.08 30.88 -15.86
C LYS A 4 6.98 29.82 -15.97
N SER A 5 7.22 28.73 -16.68
CA SER A 5 6.31 27.60 -16.70
C SER A 5 6.16 27.11 -15.24
N LYS A 6 4.94 27.20 -14.72
CA LYS A 6 4.62 26.59 -13.41
C LYS A 6 4.90 25.10 -13.54
N LYS A 7 5.95 24.62 -12.89
CA LYS A 7 6.26 23.20 -12.80
C LYS A 7 5.02 22.51 -12.21
N ILE A 8 4.25 21.79 -13.01
CA ILE A 8 3.06 21.06 -12.55
C ILE A 8 3.60 19.97 -11.62
N THR A 9 3.40 20.16 -10.33
CA THR A 9 3.83 19.21 -9.31
C THR A 9 2.81 18.09 -9.22
N LYS A 10 3.26 16.85 -9.41
CA LYS A 10 2.43 15.64 -9.27
C LYS A 10 1.82 15.59 -7.87
N LYS A 11 0.52 15.24 -7.78
CA LYS A 11 -0.11 14.86 -6.51
C LYS A 11 -0.03 13.35 -6.34
N VAL A 12 0.06 12.91 -5.09
CA VAL A 12 0.03 11.49 -4.73
C VAL A 12 -1.25 11.24 -3.96
N PHE A 13 -2.08 10.33 -4.45
CA PHE A 13 -3.32 9.86 -3.85
C PHE A 13 -3.06 8.46 -3.29
N ILE A 14 -3.51 8.18 -2.08
CA ILE A 14 -3.23 6.89 -1.45
C ILE A 14 -4.55 6.30 -0.99
N ILE A 15 -4.80 5.06 -1.37
CA ILE A 15 -5.98 4.28 -0.98
C ILE A 15 -5.52 3.10 -0.12
N GLY A 16 -6.20 2.92 0.99
CA GLY A 16 -5.97 1.82 1.93
C GLY A 16 -6.46 0.47 1.43
N ASP A 17 -6.67 -0.44 2.36
CA ASP A 17 -7.12 -1.80 2.14
C ASP A 17 -8.47 -1.81 1.41
N VAL A 18 -8.56 -2.58 0.32
CA VAL A 18 -9.76 -2.62 -0.55
C VAL A 18 -10.65 -3.82 -0.25
N HIS A 19 -10.03 -4.99 -0.01
CA HIS A 19 -10.74 -6.21 0.36
C HIS A 19 -11.97 -6.52 -0.51
N GLY A 20 -11.81 -6.49 -1.83
CA GLY A 20 -12.89 -6.80 -2.77
C GLY A 20 -14.06 -5.80 -2.79
N GLU A 21 -13.94 -4.64 -2.14
CA GLU A 21 -14.94 -3.56 -2.13
C GLU A 21 -14.85 -2.71 -3.40
N TYR A 22 -15.15 -3.32 -4.54
CA TYR A 22 -15.02 -2.73 -5.88
C TYR A 22 -15.78 -1.41 -6.02
N HIS A 23 -17.04 -1.37 -5.59
CA HIS A 23 -17.89 -0.18 -5.76
C HIS A 23 -17.37 1.00 -4.93
N GLY A 24 -16.95 0.74 -3.68
CA GLY A 24 -16.33 1.75 -2.82
C GLY A 24 -15.01 2.24 -3.41
N PHE A 25 -14.21 1.34 -3.96
CA PHE A 25 -12.93 1.67 -4.60
C PHE A 25 -13.13 2.53 -5.85
N ALA A 26 -14.01 2.12 -6.77
CA ALA A 26 -14.33 2.90 -7.97
C ALA A 26 -14.88 4.28 -7.62
N ALA A 27 -15.80 4.39 -6.66
CA ALA A 27 -16.36 5.66 -6.22
C ALA A 27 -15.28 6.60 -5.63
N ALA A 28 -14.33 6.07 -4.84
CA ALA A 28 -13.19 6.84 -4.32
C ALA A 28 -12.28 7.35 -5.45
N LEU A 29 -12.02 6.54 -6.48
CA LEU A 29 -11.23 6.92 -7.64
C LEU A 29 -11.92 8.00 -8.48
N ILE A 30 -13.23 7.89 -8.71
CA ILE A 30 -14.02 8.91 -9.42
C ILE A 30 -14.03 10.22 -8.63
N HIS A 31 -14.31 10.17 -7.32
CA HIS A 31 -14.27 11.33 -6.44
C HIS A 31 -12.89 12.03 -6.46
N SER A 32 -11.82 11.26 -6.51
CA SER A 32 -10.44 11.79 -6.57
C SER A 32 -10.08 12.41 -7.91
N LYS A 33 -10.93 12.21 -8.95
CA LYS A 33 -10.69 12.57 -10.35
C LYS A 33 -9.45 11.87 -10.93
N LEU A 34 -9.15 10.68 -10.43
CA LEU A 34 -8.15 9.81 -11.02
C LEU A 34 -8.75 8.93 -12.12
N MET A 35 -10.06 8.70 -12.04
CA MET A 35 -10.82 7.87 -12.97
C MET A 35 -12.15 8.55 -13.28
N ASN A 36 -12.68 8.35 -14.51
CA ASN A 36 -14.02 8.76 -14.89
C ASN A 36 -15.05 7.61 -14.66
N PRO A 37 -16.37 7.87 -14.82
CA PRO A 37 -17.38 6.80 -14.69
C PRO A 37 -17.25 5.68 -15.72
N GLU A 38 -16.60 5.91 -16.85
CA GLU A 38 -16.29 4.95 -17.90
C GLU A 38 -15.10 4.06 -17.55
N LEU A 39 -14.55 4.19 -16.34
CA LEU A 39 -13.41 3.47 -15.77
C LEU A 39 -12.05 3.82 -16.40
N GLU A 40 -11.94 4.93 -17.10
CA GLU A 40 -10.71 5.39 -17.75
C GLU A 40 -9.88 6.29 -16.82
N TRP A 41 -8.56 6.28 -16.95
CA TRP A 41 -7.65 7.12 -16.19
C TRP A 41 -7.75 8.59 -16.58
N THR A 42 -8.17 9.44 -15.68
CA THR A 42 -8.21 10.91 -15.85
C THR A 42 -7.23 11.66 -14.95
N GLY A 43 -6.44 10.89 -14.17
CA GLY A 43 -5.48 11.44 -13.20
C GLY A 43 -4.29 12.18 -13.81
N LYS A 44 -4.17 12.20 -15.15
CA LYS A 44 -3.04 12.84 -15.84
C LYS A 44 -1.71 12.31 -15.33
N ARG A 45 -0.80 13.21 -14.89
CA ARG A 45 0.54 12.85 -14.37
C ARG A 45 0.56 12.57 -12.86
N ASN A 46 -0.59 12.49 -12.20
CA ASN A 46 -0.65 12.17 -10.78
C ASN A 46 -0.28 10.72 -10.50
N ILE A 47 -0.10 10.41 -9.22
CA ILE A 47 0.25 9.07 -8.74
C ILE A 47 -0.88 8.56 -7.85
N LEU A 48 -1.37 7.36 -8.13
CA LEU A 48 -2.20 6.57 -7.23
C LEU A 48 -1.32 5.53 -6.55
N ILE A 49 -1.44 5.35 -5.24
CA ILE A 49 -0.82 4.27 -4.49
C ILE A 49 -1.92 3.49 -3.79
N GLN A 50 -2.07 2.22 -4.11
CA GLN A 50 -2.88 1.26 -3.40
C GLN A 50 -1.96 0.41 -2.52
N ILE A 51 -2.24 0.32 -1.21
CA ILE A 51 -1.27 -0.16 -0.21
C ILE A 51 -1.40 -1.64 0.17
N GLY A 52 -2.06 -2.45 -0.64
CA GLY A 52 -2.24 -3.88 -0.43
C GLY A 52 -3.64 -4.25 0.06
N ASP A 53 -3.84 -5.54 0.30
CA ASP A 53 -5.11 -6.12 0.71
C ASP A 53 -6.26 -5.78 -0.26
N ILE A 54 -6.10 -6.16 -1.52
CA ILE A 54 -7.15 -6.00 -2.54
C ILE A 54 -8.12 -7.19 -2.54
N ILE A 55 -7.68 -8.35 -2.02
CA ILE A 55 -8.45 -9.60 -1.98
C ILE A 55 -9.11 -9.81 -0.63
N ASP A 56 -9.97 -10.83 -0.58
CA ASP A 56 -10.68 -11.33 0.57
C ASP A 56 -11.74 -10.38 1.16
N ARG A 57 -12.60 -10.90 2.03
CA ARG A 57 -13.71 -10.24 2.73
C ARG A 57 -14.84 -9.77 1.81
N GLY A 58 -14.57 -8.93 0.81
CA GLY A 58 -15.59 -8.46 -0.15
C GLY A 58 -15.77 -9.40 -1.34
N PHE A 59 -16.71 -9.05 -2.23
CA PHE A 59 -17.19 -9.98 -3.27
C PHE A 59 -16.46 -9.87 -4.62
N TYR A 60 -15.68 -8.80 -4.85
CA TYR A 60 -15.19 -8.45 -6.18
C TYR A 60 -13.65 -8.29 -6.25
N PRO A 61 -12.84 -9.21 -5.67
CA PRO A 61 -11.38 -9.06 -5.65
C PRO A 61 -10.78 -9.07 -7.07
N ILE A 62 -11.30 -9.90 -7.96
CA ILE A 62 -10.82 -9.99 -9.35
C ILE A 62 -11.11 -8.70 -10.12
N GLN A 63 -12.30 -8.10 -9.91
CA GLN A 63 -12.66 -6.84 -10.55
C GLN A 63 -11.78 -5.67 -10.03
N VAL A 64 -11.42 -5.65 -8.74
CA VAL A 64 -10.48 -4.69 -8.16
C VAL A 64 -9.11 -4.83 -8.81
N ASP A 65 -8.61 -6.06 -8.92
CA ASP A 65 -7.33 -6.36 -9.55
C ASP A 65 -7.30 -5.96 -11.03
N SER A 66 -8.33 -6.32 -11.79
CA SER A 66 -8.46 -5.98 -13.20
C SER A 66 -8.53 -4.46 -13.43
N LEU A 67 -9.25 -3.74 -12.56
CA LEU A 67 -9.33 -2.28 -12.63
C LEU A 67 -7.95 -1.65 -12.35
N LEU A 68 -7.22 -2.15 -11.37
CA LEU A 68 -5.87 -1.65 -11.07
C LEU A 68 -4.90 -1.91 -12.22
N ASP A 69 -4.97 -3.06 -12.89
CA ASP A 69 -4.14 -3.36 -14.07
C ASP A 69 -4.44 -2.39 -15.23
N LEU A 70 -5.73 -2.17 -15.51
CA LEU A 70 -6.17 -1.22 -16.55
C LEU A 70 -5.62 0.19 -16.26
N LEU A 71 -5.90 0.70 -15.06
CA LEU A 71 -5.46 2.04 -14.66
C LEU A 71 -3.94 2.17 -14.61
N GLN A 72 -3.21 1.10 -14.28
CA GLN A 72 -1.74 1.09 -14.29
C GLN A 72 -1.19 1.27 -15.71
N GLN A 73 -1.81 0.62 -16.70
CA GLN A 73 -1.45 0.77 -18.10
C GLN A 73 -1.77 2.18 -18.60
N GLU A 74 -3.00 2.64 -18.44
CA GLU A 74 -3.47 3.95 -18.95
C GLU A 74 -2.72 5.13 -18.30
N ALA A 75 -2.48 5.07 -16.99
CA ALA A 75 -1.71 6.10 -16.29
C ALA A 75 -0.31 6.24 -16.88
N LYS A 76 0.36 5.13 -17.18
CA LYS A 76 1.70 5.11 -17.76
C LYS A 76 1.76 5.82 -19.11
N GLU A 77 0.75 5.66 -19.96
CA GLU A 77 0.66 6.28 -21.30
C GLU A 77 0.67 7.81 -21.25
N VAL A 78 0.08 8.39 -20.20
CA VAL A 78 0.00 9.84 -20.01
C VAL A 78 1.04 10.41 -19.03
N GLY A 79 1.99 9.56 -18.59
CA GLY A 79 3.06 9.92 -17.63
C GLY A 79 2.58 10.07 -16.19
N GLY A 80 1.42 9.50 -15.87
CA GLY A 80 0.95 9.19 -14.51
C GLY A 80 1.56 7.90 -13.99
N GLU A 81 1.09 7.44 -12.83
CA GLU A 81 1.58 6.21 -12.22
C GLU A 81 0.52 5.60 -11.30
N VAL A 82 0.30 4.30 -11.39
CA VAL A 82 -0.44 3.53 -10.40
C VAL A 82 0.53 2.55 -9.76
N VAL A 83 0.77 2.74 -8.48
CA VAL A 83 1.64 1.88 -7.66
C VAL A 83 0.76 0.92 -6.88
N ARG A 84 1.10 -0.35 -6.94
CA ARG A 84 0.42 -1.42 -6.21
C ARG A 84 1.37 -2.01 -5.19
N LEU A 85 0.97 -2.03 -3.92
CA LEU A 85 1.70 -2.74 -2.89
C LEU A 85 1.00 -4.06 -2.55
N VAL A 86 1.77 -4.98 -1.97
CA VAL A 86 1.28 -6.25 -1.44
C VAL A 86 0.85 -6.04 0.00
N GLY A 87 -0.34 -6.52 0.36
CA GLY A 87 -0.77 -6.65 1.74
C GLY A 87 -0.53 -8.05 2.29
N ASN A 88 -0.96 -8.27 3.54
CA ASN A 88 -0.79 -9.58 4.16
C ASN A 88 -1.68 -10.65 3.51
N HIS A 89 -2.86 -10.30 2.99
CA HIS A 89 -3.74 -11.25 2.32
C HIS A 89 -3.11 -11.78 1.02
N GLU A 90 -2.56 -10.91 0.16
CA GLU A 90 -1.81 -11.35 -1.02
C GLU A 90 -0.57 -12.15 -0.64
N LEU A 91 0.16 -11.75 0.41
CA LEU A 91 1.34 -12.48 0.88
C LEU A 91 0.99 -13.90 1.31
N GLU A 92 -0.09 -14.10 2.08
CA GLU A 92 -0.51 -15.43 2.51
C GLU A 92 -0.96 -16.30 1.33
N LEU A 93 -1.64 -15.72 0.34
CA LEU A 93 -1.96 -16.41 -0.91
C LEU A 93 -0.68 -16.85 -1.66
N ILE A 94 0.32 -15.97 -1.77
CA ILE A 94 1.62 -16.28 -2.39
C ILE A 94 2.32 -17.43 -1.66
N LYS A 95 2.26 -17.45 -0.32
CA LYS A 95 2.79 -18.52 0.55
C LYS A 95 1.98 -19.82 0.53
N LYS A 96 0.90 -19.89 -0.27
CA LYS A 96 -0.04 -21.03 -0.34
C LYS A 96 -0.83 -21.26 0.96
N ASN A 97 -1.02 -20.24 1.76
CA ASN A 97 -1.92 -20.29 2.91
C ASN A 97 -3.35 -19.95 2.46
N TYR A 98 -4.06 -20.94 1.90
CA TYR A 98 -5.37 -20.75 1.30
C TYR A 98 -6.53 -20.72 2.31
N TYR A 99 -6.27 -20.93 3.59
CA TYR A 99 -7.32 -20.94 4.62
C TYR A 99 -7.97 -19.57 4.84
N ILE A 100 -7.29 -18.49 4.46
CA ILE A 100 -7.82 -17.13 4.66
C ILE A 100 -8.40 -16.51 3.39
N THR A 101 -8.22 -17.15 2.22
CA THR A 101 -8.71 -16.57 0.97
C THR A 101 -10.20 -16.84 0.72
N SER A 102 -10.91 -15.80 0.26
CA SER A 102 -12.29 -15.88 -0.24
C SER A 102 -12.36 -16.04 -1.77
N LEU A 103 -11.22 -16.17 -2.44
CA LEU A 103 -11.19 -16.43 -3.88
C LEU A 103 -11.81 -17.78 -4.20
N PRO A 104 -12.58 -17.90 -5.30
CA PRO A 104 -13.04 -19.18 -5.78
C PRO A 104 -11.88 -20.13 -6.02
N TYR A 105 -12.01 -21.39 -5.57
CA TYR A 105 -10.93 -22.38 -5.60
C TYR A 105 -10.24 -22.50 -6.97
N PHE A 106 -11.02 -22.47 -8.05
CA PHE A 106 -10.51 -22.59 -9.42
C PHE A 106 -9.73 -21.35 -9.92
N GLN A 107 -9.78 -20.23 -9.20
CA GLN A 107 -9.04 -19.00 -9.52
C GLN A 107 -7.80 -18.79 -8.66
N VAL A 108 -7.67 -19.51 -7.55
CA VAL A 108 -6.62 -19.29 -6.54
C VAL A 108 -5.22 -19.40 -7.12
N GLU A 109 -4.91 -20.48 -7.83
CA GLU A 109 -3.56 -20.70 -8.37
C GLU A 109 -3.26 -19.73 -9.53
N GLU A 110 -4.19 -19.47 -10.42
CA GLU A 110 -4.02 -18.51 -11.51
C GLU A 110 -3.75 -17.11 -10.98
N PHE A 111 -4.56 -16.68 -10.00
CA PHE A 111 -4.39 -15.37 -9.38
C PHE A 111 -3.06 -15.27 -8.64
N ARG A 112 -2.67 -16.29 -7.89
CA ARG A 112 -1.39 -16.37 -7.20
C ARG A 112 -0.22 -16.26 -8.18
N ASP A 113 -0.25 -17.01 -9.28
CA ASP A 113 0.83 -17.00 -10.29
C ASP A 113 0.92 -15.64 -10.98
N LYS A 114 -0.22 -14.96 -11.21
CA LYS A 114 -0.26 -13.57 -11.68
C LYS A 114 0.45 -12.64 -10.71
N LEU A 115 0.15 -12.69 -9.40
CA LEU A 115 0.82 -11.87 -8.39
C LEU A 115 2.33 -12.11 -8.38
N ILE A 116 2.76 -13.38 -8.41
CA ILE A 116 4.19 -13.74 -8.44
C ILE A 116 4.89 -13.16 -9.67
N LYS A 117 4.25 -13.24 -10.84
CA LYS A 117 4.74 -12.64 -12.08
C LYS A 117 4.91 -11.12 -11.92
N GLN A 118 3.88 -10.43 -11.44
CA GLN A 118 3.89 -8.98 -11.24
C GLN A 118 4.98 -8.53 -10.24
N ILE A 119 5.23 -9.31 -9.18
CA ILE A 119 6.30 -9.05 -8.22
C ILE A 119 7.68 -9.19 -8.88
N LYS A 120 7.89 -10.23 -9.67
CA LYS A 120 9.16 -10.45 -10.40
C LYS A 120 9.43 -9.34 -11.42
N GLU A 121 8.40 -8.85 -12.09
CA GLU A 121 8.46 -7.74 -13.05
C GLU A 121 8.56 -6.37 -12.37
N GLY A 122 8.27 -6.27 -11.06
CA GLY A 122 8.34 -5.05 -10.26
C GLY A 122 7.11 -4.14 -10.37
N SER A 123 6.04 -4.57 -11.03
CA SER A 123 4.77 -3.85 -11.10
C SER A 123 3.94 -3.96 -9.81
N LEU A 124 4.21 -4.97 -8.98
CA LEU A 124 3.68 -5.17 -7.64
C LEU A 124 4.83 -5.20 -6.62
N GLN A 125 4.78 -4.39 -5.57
CA GLN A 125 5.91 -4.10 -4.68
C GLN A 125 5.53 -4.28 -3.20
N ALA A 126 6.54 -4.34 -2.32
CA ALA A 126 6.34 -4.40 -0.86
C ALA A 126 6.41 -3.01 -0.20
N ALA A 127 7.09 -2.06 -0.82
CA ALA A 127 7.29 -0.71 -0.29
C ALA A 127 7.44 0.31 -1.42
N TYR A 128 7.04 1.56 -1.16
CA TYR A 128 7.21 2.67 -2.08
C TYR A 128 7.65 3.95 -1.35
N LEU A 129 8.36 4.83 -2.06
CA LEU A 129 8.77 6.14 -1.54
C LEU A 129 8.07 7.25 -2.30
N ALA A 130 7.19 7.98 -1.64
CA ALA A 130 6.52 9.13 -2.23
C ALA A 130 6.67 10.37 -1.35
N SER A 131 7.17 11.46 -1.94
CA SER A 131 7.21 12.78 -1.30
C SER A 131 7.82 12.81 0.11
N GLY A 132 8.75 11.89 0.40
CA GLY A 132 9.43 11.76 1.70
C GLY A 132 8.74 10.82 2.70
N PHE A 133 7.64 10.17 2.30
CA PHE A 133 7.01 9.11 3.07
C PHE A 133 7.45 7.74 2.56
N VAL A 134 7.89 6.87 3.46
CA VAL A 134 8.02 5.44 3.21
C VAL A 134 6.62 4.83 3.38
N ILE A 135 6.14 4.15 2.37
CA ILE A 135 4.80 3.56 2.33
C ILE A 135 4.95 2.05 2.27
N THR A 136 4.36 1.36 3.23
CA THR A 136 4.29 -0.10 3.33
C THR A 136 2.89 -0.49 3.79
N HIS A 137 2.54 -1.75 3.69
CA HIS A 137 1.21 -2.18 4.11
C HIS A 137 0.96 -1.96 5.62
N ALA A 138 1.87 -2.42 6.52
CA ALA A 138 1.64 -2.38 7.96
C ALA A 138 2.65 -1.53 8.77
N GLY A 139 3.65 -0.91 8.11
CA GLY A 139 4.62 -0.02 8.78
C GLY A 139 5.91 -0.72 9.23
N ILE A 140 6.82 0.10 9.76
CA ILE A 140 8.16 -0.31 10.22
C ILE A 140 8.33 0.14 11.66
N CYS A 141 8.45 -0.79 12.60
CA CYS A 141 8.75 -0.51 14.00
C CYS A 141 10.26 -0.32 14.24
N ASN A 142 10.64 0.13 15.45
CA ASN A 142 12.05 0.33 15.82
C ASN A 142 12.88 -0.95 15.69
N ASP A 143 12.34 -2.09 16.12
CA ASP A 143 13.07 -3.36 16.09
C ASP A 143 13.36 -3.81 14.67
N LEU A 144 12.36 -3.73 13.79
CA LEU A 144 12.55 -4.01 12.37
C LEU A 144 13.51 -3.01 11.73
N TYR A 145 13.42 -1.73 12.09
CA TYR A 145 14.35 -0.70 11.60
C TYR A 145 15.79 -1.01 12.05
N ASP A 146 16.00 -1.46 13.29
CA ASP A 146 17.32 -1.84 13.79
C ASP A 146 17.93 -3.01 12.98
N VAL A 147 17.12 -3.98 12.53
CA VAL A 147 17.56 -5.05 11.62
C VAL A 147 17.97 -4.47 10.27
N LEU A 148 17.05 -3.78 9.60
CA LEU A 148 17.27 -3.24 8.25
C LEU A 148 18.43 -2.22 8.21
N SER A 149 18.66 -1.48 9.29
CA SER A 149 19.75 -0.50 9.37
C SER A 149 21.14 -1.13 9.41
N LYS A 150 21.25 -2.36 9.91
CA LYS A 150 22.52 -3.11 9.89
C LYS A 150 22.85 -3.67 8.51
N GLU A 151 21.83 -3.90 7.69
CA GLU A 151 21.96 -4.45 6.34
C GLU A 151 22.27 -3.37 5.28
N ILE A 152 21.98 -2.10 5.59
CA ILE A 152 22.09 -1.00 4.63
C ILE A 152 23.20 -0.03 5.02
N LYS A 153 24.28 0.01 4.25
CA LYS A 153 25.34 1.03 4.44
C LYS A 153 24.79 2.42 4.12
N LYS A 154 24.78 3.33 5.12
CA LYS A 154 24.25 4.71 5.03
C LYS A 154 22.77 4.70 4.58
N ILE A 155 21.90 4.31 5.48
CA ILE A 155 20.46 4.20 5.24
C ILE A 155 19.85 5.56 4.84
N THR A 156 19.05 5.53 3.78
CA THR A 156 18.17 6.61 3.32
C THR A 156 16.81 6.02 2.98
N PRO A 157 15.71 6.82 2.93
CA PRO A 157 14.41 6.28 2.54
C PRO A 157 14.41 5.52 1.22
N ALA A 158 15.13 6.02 0.22
CA ALA A 158 15.22 5.35 -1.09
C ALA A 158 15.96 4.02 -1.04
N LYS A 159 17.10 3.96 -0.29
CA LYS A 159 17.83 2.71 -0.11
C LYS A 159 17.02 1.70 0.70
N LEU A 160 16.29 2.15 1.71
CA LEU A 160 15.43 1.30 2.52
C LEU A 160 14.34 0.66 1.67
N VAL A 161 13.59 1.47 0.91
CA VAL A 161 12.53 0.97 0.02
C VAL A 161 13.08 0.01 -1.02
N LYS A 162 14.21 0.35 -1.64
CA LYS A 162 14.88 -0.57 -2.58
C LYS A 162 15.22 -1.90 -1.91
N HIS A 163 15.87 -1.87 -0.75
CA HIS A 163 16.30 -3.06 -0.02
C HIS A 163 15.12 -3.96 0.39
N ILE A 164 14.04 -3.36 0.92
CA ILE A 164 12.81 -4.08 1.24
C ILE A 164 12.25 -4.80 0.00
N ASN A 165 12.17 -4.11 -1.14
CA ASN A 165 11.68 -4.71 -2.37
C ASN A 165 12.62 -5.79 -2.92
N ASP A 166 13.93 -5.67 -2.73
CA ASP A 166 14.90 -6.69 -3.14
C ASP A 166 14.73 -7.96 -2.27
N ILE A 167 14.62 -7.83 -0.93
CA ILE A 167 14.31 -8.94 -0.02
C ILE A 167 13.01 -9.61 -0.42
N PHE A 168 11.97 -8.83 -0.66
CA PHE A 168 10.65 -9.33 -1.00
C PHE A 168 10.66 -10.14 -2.30
N ARG A 169 11.24 -9.60 -3.37
CA ARG A 169 11.38 -10.32 -4.66
C ARG A 169 12.18 -11.61 -4.53
N LYS A 170 13.27 -11.57 -3.76
CA LYS A 170 14.08 -12.75 -3.50
C LYS A 170 13.28 -13.81 -2.76
N ALA A 171 12.59 -13.45 -1.69
CA ALA A 171 11.76 -14.36 -0.91
C ALA A 171 10.66 -15.03 -1.75
N VAL A 172 9.97 -14.27 -2.60
CA VAL A 172 8.94 -14.81 -3.51
C VAL A 172 9.56 -15.75 -4.55
N SER A 173 10.77 -15.48 -5.01
CA SER A 173 11.45 -16.31 -6.02
C SER A 173 11.98 -17.62 -5.42
N GLU A 174 12.46 -17.59 -4.18
CA GLU A 174 13.10 -18.72 -3.49
C GLU A 174 12.11 -19.48 -2.57
N GLY A 175 10.94 -18.90 -2.26
CA GLY A 175 9.99 -19.47 -1.28
C GLY A 175 10.47 -19.35 0.18
N ASP A 176 11.45 -18.51 0.46
CA ASP A 176 12.00 -18.29 1.80
C ASP A 176 11.50 -16.96 2.40
N TYR A 177 10.64 -17.06 3.40
CA TYR A 177 10.04 -15.94 4.12
C TYR A 177 10.58 -15.82 5.56
N SER A 178 11.80 -16.26 5.81
CA SER A 178 12.43 -16.24 7.14
C SER A 178 12.90 -14.85 7.59
N HIS A 179 13.03 -13.89 6.66
CA HIS A 179 13.48 -12.55 6.98
C HIS A 179 12.46 -11.78 7.84
N PRO A 180 12.90 -10.95 8.83
CA PRO A 180 12.01 -10.23 9.76
C PRO A 180 10.96 -9.30 9.12
N ILE A 181 11.09 -8.87 7.86
CA ILE A 181 10.02 -8.14 7.16
C ILE A 181 8.72 -8.94 7.03
N PHE A 182 8.78 -10.28 7.19
CA PHE A 182 7.64 -11.21 7.12
C PHE A 182 7.13 -11.64 8.50
N ASN A 183 7.70 -11.14 9.59
CA ASN A 183 7.29 -11.50 10.94
C ASN A 183 5.81 -11.19 11.17
N VAL A 184 5.11 -12.13 11.81
CA VAL A 184 3.73 -11.92 12.30
C VAL A 184 3.79 -11.60 13.78
N SER A 185 3.32 -10.43 14.19
CA SER A 185 3.33 -10.01 15.59
C SER A 185 2.36 -10.84 16.45
N ARG A 186 2.61 -10.89 17.76
CA ARG A 186 1.70 -11.55 18.71
C ARG A 186 0.30 -10.95 18.70
N LEU A 187 0.17 -9.65 18.45
CA LEU A 187 -1.13 -8.97 18.35
C LEU A 187 -1.93 -9.38 17.09
N ARG A 188 -1.24 -10.02 16.14
CA ARG A 188 -1.82 -10.55 14.89
C ARG A 188 -1.85 -12.08 14.84
N GLY A 189 -1.71 -12.73 15.99
CA GLY A 189 -1.77 -14.20 16.13
C GLY A 189 -0.47 -14.92 15.81
N GLY A 190 0.62 -14.21 15.57
CA GLY A 190 1.95 -14.81 15.37
C GLY A 190 2.71 -15.05 16.67
N SER A 191 3.95 -15.51 16.53
CA SER A 191 4.86 -15.79 17.67
C SER A 191 5.92 -14.70 17.89
N ASN A 192 6.09 -13.78 16.91
CA ASN A 192 7.16 -12.79 16.96
C ASN A 192 6.82 -11.61 17.89
N PRO A 193 7.82 -11.03 18.57
CA PRO A 193 7.62 -9.90 19.49
C PRO A 193 7.15 -8.63 18.77
N TYR A 194 7.44 -8.49 17.46
CA TYR A 194 7.01 -7.40 16.58
C TYR A 194 6.63 -7.95 15.20
N GLY A 195 5.83 -7.20 14.47
CA GLY A 195 5.47 -7.51 13.09
C GLY A 195 6.47 -6.97 12.08
N GLY A 196 6.50 -7.61 10.91
CA GLY A 196 7.14 -7.07 9.71
C GLY A 196 6.22 -6.07 9.00
N ILE A 197 6.65 -5.64 7.81
CA ILE A 197 5.93 -4.62 7.02
C ILE A 197 4.54 -5.03 6.54
N PHE A 198 4.17 -6.30 6.69
CA PHE A 198 2.86 -6.87 6.32
C PHE A 198 1.95 -7.14 7.53
N TRP A 199 2.53 -7.28 8.75
CA TRP A 199 1.82 -7.81 9.89
C TRP A 199 2.06 -7.03 11.20
N GLU A 200 2.60 -5.80 11.15
CA GLU A 200 2.69 -4.96 12.34
C GLU A 200 1.31 -4.40 12.69
N ASP A 201 1.05 -4.23 13.97
CA ASP A 201 -0.20 -3.67 14.47
C ASP A 201 0.00 -2.22 14.90
N ILE A 202 -0.88 -1.31 14.49
CA ILE A 202 -0.76 0.11 14.84
C ILE A 202 -0.70 0.35 16.35
N ARG A 203 -1.38 -0.49 17.16
CA ARG A 203 -1.39 -0.37 18.63
C ARG A 203 -0.02 -0.65 19.25
N SER A 204 0.79 -1.49 18.61
CA SER A 204 2.19 -1.72 18.93
C SER A 204 3.08 -0.65 18.31
N LEU A 205 2.88 -0.36 17.04
CA LEU A 205 3.70 0.55 16.26
C LEU A 205 3.76 1.96 16.85
N VAL A 206 2.63 2.51 17.32
CA VAL A 206 2.59 3.86 17.94
C VAL A 206 3.43 3.98 19.21
N LYS A 207 3.78 2.85 19.83
CA LYS A 207 4.67 2.80 21.01
C LYS A 207 6.13 2.57 20.62
N ASN A 208 6.39 2.12 19.39
CA ASN A 208 7.66 1.55 18.95
C ASN A 208 8.11 2.03 17.55
N TYR A 209 8.04 3.35 17.25
CA TYR A 209 8.41 3.90 15.94
C TYR A 209 9.44 5.03 15.97
N LYS A 210 9.75 5.57 17.14
CA LYS A 210 10.46 6.86 17.27
C LYS A 210 11.89 6.84 16.71
N LYS A 211 12.56 5.70 16.71
CA LYS A 211 13.89 5.52 16.11
C LYS A 211 13.87 5.63 14.59
N VAL A 212 12.75 5.30 13.96
CA VAL A 212 12.61 5.37 12.50
C VAL A 212 12.67 6.84 12.08
N PRO A 213 13.68 7.27 11.30
CA PRO A 213 13.88 8.67 11.00
C PRO A 213 13.00 9.20 9.86
N PHE A 214 12.15 8.36 9.28
CA PHE A 214 11.32 8.67 8.13
C PHE A 214 9.86 8.79 8.52
N LYS A 215 9.10 9.56 7.73
CA LYS A 215 7.64 9.53 7.79
C LYS A 215 7.11 8.27 7.11
N GLN A 216 6.04 7.69 7.65
CA GLN A 216 5.43 6.47 7.16
C GLN A 216 3.94 6.66 6.89
N ILE A 217 3.43 6.02 5.83
CA ILE A 217 2.00 5.82 5.59
C ILE A 217 1.76 4.32 5.50
N LEU A 218 0.71 3.85 6.16
CA LEU A 218 0.39 2.43 6.30
C LEU A 218 -1.13 2.23 6.43
N GLY A 219 -1.57 0.97 6.34
CA GLY A 219 -2.94 0.50 6.55
C GLY A 219 -2.97 -0.72 7.45
N HIS A 220 -3.66 -1.80 7.01
CA HIS A 220 -3.70 -3.09 7.70
C HIS A 220 -4.52 -3.11 9.01
N THR A 221 -4.36 -2.11 9.85
CA THR A 221 -5.12 -2.04 11.11
C THR A 221 -6.35 -1.17 10.94
N ARG A 222 -7.50 -1.81 10.73
CA ARG A 222 -8.75 -1.07 10.52
C ARG A 222 -9.11 -0.19 11.70
N LEU A 223 -9.27 1.09 11.44
CA LEU A 223 -9.65 2.13 12.38
C LEU A 223 -11.01 2.76 12.01
N ASN A 224 -11.58 3.53 12.96
CA ASN A 224 -12.81 4.28 12.72
C ASN A 224 -12.59 5.59 11.95
N ALA A 225 -11.38 6.11 11.96
CA ALA A 225 -10.95 7.31 11.23
C ALA A 225 -9.46 7.24 10.94
N ASN A 226 -9.02 7.95 9.90
CA ASN A 226 -7.57 8.08 9.64
C ASN A 226 -6.85 8.60 10.88
N PHE A 227 -5.74 8.00 11.20
CA PHE A 227 -4.94 8.35 12.37
C PHE A 227 -3.61 8.95 11.95
N LYS A 228 -3.14 9.91 12.73
CA LYS A 228 -1.83 10.52 12.53
C LYS A 228 -1.21 10.84 13.88
N THR A 229 0.08 10.51 14.08
CA THR A 229 0.82 10.90 15.28
C THR A 229 1.06 12.41 15.32
N LYS A 230 1.26 12.96 16.54
CA LYS A 230 1.49 14.41 16.72
C LYS A 230 2.72 14.94 16.00
N ASP A 231 3.73 14.09 15.78
CA ASP A 231 4.97 14.42 15.06
C ASP A 231 4.88 14.18 13.55
N ASP A 232 3.69 13.81 13.02
CA ASP A 232 3.45 13.51 11.62
C ASP A 232 4.31 12.37 11.03
N LYS A 233 4.87 11.51 11.89
CA LYS A 233 5.74 10.40 11.47
C LYS A 233 4.98 9.15 11.04
N LEU A 234 3.83 8.86 11.66
CA LEU A 234 2.97 7.74 11.30
C LEU A 234 1.60 8.24 10.84
N VAL A 235 1.13 7.69 9.73
CA VAL A 235 -0.21 7.94 9.19
C VAL A 235 -0.84 6.59 8.86
N GLU A 236 -1.87 6.19 9.61
CA GLU A 236 -2.68 4.99 9.36
C GLU A 236 -3.93 5.37 8.59
N ILE A 237 -4.23 4.64 7.50
CA ILE A 237 -5.28 5.01 6.56
C ILE A 237 -6.33 3.92 6.28
N ASP A 238 -6.20 2.74 6.87
CA ASP A 238 -7.26 1.73 6.73
C ASP A 238 -8.47 2.09 7.63
N ILE A 239 -9.49 2.62 7.00
CA ILE A 239 -10.78 2.90 7.65
C ILE A 239 -11.94 2.10 7.01
N GLY A 240 -11.60 1.21 6.06
CA GLY A 240 -12.54 0.36 5.33
C GLY A 240 -13.27 1.09 4.22
N LEU A 241 -13.14 0.59 3.00
CA LEU A 241 -13.73 1.18 1.78
C LEU A 241 -15.27 1.10 1.72
N ASN A 242 -15.91 0.17 2.43
CA ASN A 242 -17.37 0.16 2.60
C ASN A 242 -17.91 1.51 3.10
N ARG A 243 -17.11 2.28 3.83
CA ARG A 243 -17.46 3.64 4.32
C ARG A 243 -17.62 4.68 3.22
N VAL A 244 -17.21 4.40 1.98
CA VAL A 244 -17.50 5.28 0.83
C VAL A 244 -19.00 5.40 0.63
N LEU A 245 -19.71 4.27 0.66
CA LEU A 245 -21.17 4.24 0.51
C LEU A 245 -21.91 4.89 1.69
N GLU A 246 -21.26 4.97 2.86
CA GLU A 246 -21.77 5.64 4.05
C GLU A 246 -21.44 7.16 4.04
N GLY A 247 -20.70 7.67 3.05
CA GLY A 247 -20.24 9.07 3.01
C GLY A 247 -19.26 9.45 4.12
N THR A 248 -18.59 8.47 4.73
CA THR A 248 -17.67 8.68 5.88
C THR A 248 -16.22 8.33 5.54
N TYR A 249 -15.94 7.86 4.33
CA TYR A 249 -14.59 7.52 3.89
C TYR A 249 -13.75 8.77 3.61
N SER A 250 -12.46 8.68 3.92
CA SER A 250 -11.49 9.70 3.52
C SER A 250 -10.14 9.07 3.21
N TYR A 251 -9.43 9.65 2.26
CA TYR A 251 -8.11 9.19 1.81
C TYR A 251 -7.09 10.32 1.83
N PRO A 252 -5.80 10.03 2.08
CA PRO A 252 -4.75 11.04 2.06
C PRO A 252 -4.34 11.42 0.63
N VAL A 253 -4.03 12.72 0.49
CA VAL A 253 -3.42 13.29 -0.71
C VAL A 253 -2.18 14.06 -0.30
N ILE A 254 -1.03 13.74 -0.91
CA ILE A 254 0.20 14.52 -0.75
C ILE A 254 0.28 15.49 -1.94
N ASN A 255 0.23 16.77 -1.64
CA ASN A 255 0.35 17.83 -2.65
C ASN A 255 1.81 18.06 -3.04
N GLY A 256 2.03 18.76 -4.13
CA GLY A 256 3.37 19.03 -4.66
C GLY A 256 4.31 19.81 -3.71
N ASN A 257 3.78 20.45 -2.68
CA ASN A 257 4.53 21.05 -1.58
C ASN A 257 4.84 20.05 -0.44
N LYS A 258 4.63 18.76 -0.66
CA LYS A 258 4.79 17.65 0.30
C LYS A 258 3.84 17.71 1.51
N LYS A 259 2.80 18.55 1.46
CA LYS A 259 1.77 18.63 2.50
C LYS A 259 0.77 17.49 2.31
N LEU A 260 0.59 16.68 3.36
CA LEU A 260 -0.45 15.65 3.42
C LEU A 260 -1.76 16.29 3.89
N THR A 261 -2.84 15.95 3.20
CA THR A 261 -4.21 16.35 3.53
C THR A 261 -5.15 15.17 3.32
N PHE A 262 -6.21 15.07 4.11
CA PHE A 262 -7.25 14.06 3.88
C PHE A 262 -8.38 14.66 3.05
N LYS A 263 -8.89 13.88 2.09
CA LYS A 263 -10.05 14.20 1.26
C LYS A 263 -11.18 13.28 1.66
N LYS A 264 -12.31 13.85 2.05
CA LYS A 264 -13.52 13.10 2.39
C LYS A 264 -14.31 12.84 1.11
N VAL A 265 -14.76 11.61 0.92
CA VAL A 265 -15.72 11.23 -0.11
C VAL A 265 -17.09 11.59 0.46
N ALA A 266 -17.77 12.51 -0.18
CA ALA A 266 -19.10 13.00 0.20
C ALA A 266 -20.16 12.28 -0.63
#